data_b1f986810ff54d69beeb11c2b4b990af
#
_entry.id   b1f986810ff54d69beeb11c2b4b990af
#
_cell.length_a   1.000
_cell.length_b   1.000
_cell.length_c   1.000
_cell.angle_alpha   90.00
_cell.angle_beta   90.00
_cell.angle_gamma   90.00
#
_symmetry.space_group_name_H-M   'P 1'
#
loop_
_entity.id
_entity.type
_entity.pdbx_description
1 polymer ?
#
loop_
_entity_poly.entity_id
_entity_poly.type
_entity_poly.pdbx_seq_one_letter_code
_entity_poly.pdbx_strand_id
1 'polypeptide(L)'
;KSFALTLARLGYDIVLHYHSSSDEALQTQAEIESLSRKVFLAQADLTDPTEIHSLVSNLQSLDVLVNSAAFMPHGNVDALTLENWDTALDLNLRAPFLLAQACASKMTEGGLIVNITDVGAQKAWSRYPSYTVSKAALESLTKILARALAPKIRVNAIAPGFVLQSDIVPAEEWERLIGRIPLKRPARTEEITSALEFLIQNQYVTGQTIVVDGGYSLV
;
A
#
# COMPACT_ATOMS: atom_id res chain seq x y z
N LYS A 1 6.20 5.75 4.61
CA LYS A 1 7.09 6.93 4.58
C LYS A 1 7.28 7.45 3.15
N SER A 2 7.93 6.68 2.22
CA SER A 2 8.33 7.18 0.89
C SER A 2 7.17 7.74 0.07
N PHE A 3 5.99 7.10 0.04
CA PHE A 3 4.80 7.63 -0.63
C PHE A 3 4.35 8.98 -0.05
N ALA A 4 4.36 9.15 1.28
CA ALA A 4 3.99 10.41 1.92
C ALA A 4 4.94 11.54 1.54
N LEU A 5 6.25 11.28 1.53
CA LEU A 5 7.25 12.25 1.10
C LEU A 5 7.12 12.61 -0.39
N THR A 6 6.80 11.65 -1.24
CA THR A 6 6.56 11.89 -2.66
C THR A 6 5.34 12.78 -2.86
N LEU A 7 4.22 12.49 -2.19
CA LEU A 7 3.03 13.34 -2.24
C LEU A 7 3.32 14.76 -1.71
N ALA A 8 4.07 14.89 -0.63
CA ALA A 8 4.48 16.20 -0.10
C ALA A 8 5.31 17.00 -1.11
N ARG A 9 6.26 16.36 -1.82
CA ARG A 9 7.04 17.02 -2.90
C ARG A 9 6.17 17.44 -4.07
N LEU A 10 5.07 16.72 -4.34
CA LEU A 10 4.08 17.08 -5.36
C LEU A 10 3.11 18.18 -4.90
N GLY A 11 3.24 18.66 -3.67
CA GLY A 11 2.46 19.79 -3.16
C GLY A 11 1.24 19.41 -2.31
N TYR A 12 1.02 18.12 -2.03
CA TYR A 12 -0.07 17.68 -1.16
C TYR A 12 0.23 17.92 0.31
N ASP A 13 -0.77 18.30 1.08
CA ASP A 13 -0.76 18.19 2.53
C ASP A 13 -1.10 16.73 2.92
N ILE A 14 -0.57 16.23 4.02
CA ILE A 14 -0.56 14.81 4.33
C ILE A 14 -1.36 14.51 5.60
N VAL A 15 -2.23 13.54 5.56
CA VAL A 15 -2.67 12.80 6.74
C VAL A 15 -1.84 11.52 6.82
N LEU A 16 -0.93 11.47 7.79
CA LEU A 16 0.00 10.38 7.98
C LEU A 16 -0.54 9.41 9.03
N HIS A 17 -1.07 8.29 8.55
CA HIS A 17 -1.52 7.22 9.42
C HIS A 17 -0.33 6.41 9.97
N TYR A 18 -0.42 6.04 11.24
CA TYR A 18 0.44 5.05 11.90
C TYR A 18 -0.38 4.26 12.95
N HIS A 19 0.07 3.05 13.29
CA HIS A 19 -0.53 2.25 14.36
C HIS A 19 0.30 2.38 15.64
N SER A 20 1.52 1.84 15.67
CA SER A 20 2.39 1.80 16.86
C SER A 20 3.73 2.51 16.68
N SER A 21 4.14 2.80 15.44
CA SER A 21 5.44 3.42 15.12
C SER A 21 5.40 4.94 15.26
N SER A 22 5.20 5.44 16.48
CA SER A 22 5.09 6.89 16.76
C SER A 22 6.35 7.67 16.42
N ASP A 23 7.53 7.12 16.74
CA ASP A 23 8.80 7.81 16.52
C ASP A 23 9.11 7.99 15.03
N GLU A 24 8.87 6.94 14.22
CA GLU A 24 9.00 7.00 12.76
C GLU A 24 7.96 7.93 12.13
N ALA A 25 6.77 8.01 12.72
CA ALA A 25 5.73 8.95 12.28
C ALA A 25 6.16 10.39 12.56
N LEU A 26 6.69 10.70 13.74
CA LEU A 26 7.22 12.02 14.10
C LEU A 26 8.42 12.42 13.23
N GLN A 27 9.35 11.49 12.94
CA GLN A 27 10.45 11.77 12.02
C GLN A 27 9.93 12.08 10.60
N THR A 28 8.96 11.31 10.13
CA THR A 28 8.36 11.53 8.81
C THR A 28 7.59 12.85 8.76
N GLN A 29 6.93 13.23 9.85
CA GLN A 29 6.29 14.53 10.01
C GLN A 29 7.29 15.66 9.83
N ALA A 30 8.41 15.63 10.56
CA ALA A 30 9.44 16.66 10.45
C ALA A 30 10.00 16.79 9.03
N GLU A 31 10.19 15.66 8.33
CA GLU A 31 10.64 15.66 6.94
C GLU A 31 9.60 16.31 6.00
N ILE A 32 8.30 16.05 6.19
CA ILE A 32 7.22 16.64 5.38
C ILE A 32 7.10 18.14 5.66
N GLU A 33 7.19 18.56 6.92
CA GLU A 33 7.16 19.97 7.31
C GLU A 33 8.34 20.75 6.72
N SER A 34 9.53 20.13 6.60
CA SER A 34 10.69 20.72 5.93
C SER A 34 10.44 21.00 4.44
N LEU A 35 9.48 20.31 3.81
CA LEU A 35 9.01 20.56 2.45
C LEU A 35 7.92 21.65 2.38
N SER A 36 7.68 22.36 3.48
CA SER A 36 6.62 23.39 3.60
C SER A 36 5.21 22.85 3.34
N ARG A 37 4.96 21.60 3.73
CA ARG A 37 3.63 20.96 3.66
C ARG A 37 3.09 20.71 5.06
N LYS A 38 1.75 20.79 5.17
CA LYS A 38 1.08 20.43 6.42
C LYS A 38 1.01 18.92 6.54
N VAL A 39 1.16 18.43 7.77
CA VAL A 39 0.98 17.01 8.07
C VAL A 39 0.20 16.85 9.37
N PHE A 40 -0.77 15.94 9.34
CA PHE A 40 -1.59 15.58 10.48
C PHE A 40 -1.33 14.11 10.80
N LEU A 41 -0.83 13.85 11.99
CA LEU A 41 -0.64 12.47 12.45
C LEU A 41 -1.99 11.87 12.85
N ALA A 42 -2.27 10.67 12.38
CA ALA A 42 -3.50 9.94 12.66
C ALA A 42 -3.17 8.52 13.13
N GLN A 43 -3.30 8.29 14.44
CA GLN A 43 -3.13 6.97 15.02
C GLN A 43 -4.44 6.19 14.93
N ALA A 44 -4.38 4.97 14.40
CA ALA A 44 -5.52 4.05 14.37
C ALA A 44 -5.06 2.60 14.16
N ASP A 45 -5.80 1.66 14.74
CA ASP A 45 -5.73 0.25 14.33
C ASP A 45 -6.68 0.02 13.16
N LEU A 46 -6.13 -0.20 11.97
CA LEU A 46 -6.93 -0.43 10.77
C LEU A 46 -7.58 -1.84 10.74
N THR A 47 -7.31 -2.69 11.71
CA THR A 47 -8.09 -3.94 11.89
C THR A 47 -9.42 -3.70 12.59
N ASP A 48 -9.58 -2.55 13.28
CA ASP A 48 -10.83 -2.13 13.91
C ASP A 48 -11.63 -1.20 12.99
N PRO A 49 -12.83 -1.63 12.53
CA PRO A 49 -13.71 -0.80 11.70
C PRO A 49 -14.14 0.51 12.37
N THR A 50 -14.22 0.55 13.70
CA THR A 50 -14.65 1.77 14.43
C THR A 50 -13.56 2.83 14.41
N GLU A 51 -12.29 2.42 14.50
CA GLU A 51 -11.15 3.33 14.38
C GLU A 51 -10.99 3.86 12.96
N ILE A 52 -11.21 3.02 11.94
CA ILE A 52 -11.27 3.48 10.54
C ILE A 52 -12.35 4.55 10.37
N HIS A 53 -13.55 4.32 10.89
CA HIS A 53 -14.64 5.29 10.79
C HIS A 53 -14.29 6.62 11.49
N SER A 54 -13.72 6.54 12.69
CA SER A 54 -13.27 7.71 13.46
C SER A 54 -12.20 8.50 12.68
N LEU A 55 -11.20 7.81 12.13
CA LEU A 55 -10.15 8.43 11.33
C LEU A 55 -10.72 9.21 10.15
N VAL A 56 -11.61 8.57 9.37
CA VAL A 56 -12.16 9.19 8.15
C VAL A 56 -13.17 10.31 8.50
N SER A 57 -13.90 10.20 9.61
CA SER A 57 -14.86 11.23 10.00
C SER A 57 -14.22 12.60 10.23
N ASN A 58 -12.96 12.63 10.66
CA ASN A 58 -12.18 13.83 10.90
C ASN A 58 -11.63 14.48 9.60
N LEU A 59 -11.70 13.80 8.46
CA LEU A 59 -11.27 14.35 7.18
C LEU A 59 -12.32 15.32 6.63
N GLN A 60 -11.89 16.47 6.12
CA GLN A 60 -12.77 17.40 5.41
C GLN A 60 -12.86 17.06 3.92
N SER A 61 -11.72 16.85 3.29
CA SER A 61 -11.61 16.44 1.89
C SER A 61 -10.40 15.56 1.68
N LEU A 62 -10.38 14.81 0.58
CA LEU A 62 -9.27 13.93 0.23
C LEU A 62 -9.12 13.87 -1.30
N ASP A 63 -7.90 14.07 -1.80
CA ASP A 63 -7.58 13.94 -3.24
C ASP A 63 -6.98 12.57 -3.55
N VAL A 64 -6.10 12.07 -2.68
CA VAL A 64 -5.38 10.80 -2.88
C VAL A 64 -5.43 9.96 -1.60
N LEU A 65 -5.85 8.72 -1.73
CA LEU A 65 -5.75 7.69 -0.69
C LEU A 65 -4.72 6.64 -1.10
N VAL A 66 -3.69 6.41 -0.28
CA VAL A 66 -2.72 5.33 -0.49
C VAL A 66 -2.85 4.29 0.62
N ASN A 67 -3.35 3.11 0.27
CA ASN A 67 -3.45 1.96 1.18
C ASN A 67 -2.13 1.18 1.14
N SER A 68 -1.25 1.44 2.10
CA SER A 68 0.11 0.86 2.17
C SER A 68 0.36 0.02 3.43
N ALA A 69 -0.50 0.12 4.45
CA ALA A 69 -0.40 -0.74 5.63
C ALA A 69 -0.55 -2.22 5.24
N ALA A 70 0.27 -3.09 5.83
CA ALA A 70 0.23 -4.51 5.55
C ALA A 70 0.78 -5.33 6.72
N PHE A 71 0.28 -6.54 6.85
CA PHE A 71 0.78 -7.58 7.74
C PHE A 71 1.13 -8.81 6.89
N MET A 72 2.37 -9.30 7.05
CA MET A 72 2.93 -10.41 6.28
C MET A 72 3.42 -11.51 7.22
N PRO A 73 2.52 -12.31 7.81
CA PRO A 73 2.92 -13.39 8.71
C PRO A 73 3.60 -14.51 7.92
N HIS A 74 4.74 -14.95 8.45
CA HIS A 74 5.45 -16.11 7.94
C HIS A 74 4.85 -17.39 8.53
N GLY A 75 4.65 -18.41 7.71
CA GLY A 75 4.19 -19.73 8.13
C GLY A 75 3.77 -20.58 6.93
N ASN A 76 4.02 -21.88 7.01
CA ASN A 76 3.48 -22.83 6.04
C ASN A 76 1.96 -23.01 6.27
N VAL A 77 1.25 -23.59 5.32
CA VAL A 77 -0.21 -23.82 5.40
C VAL A 77 -0.60 -24.65 6.62
N ASP A 78 0.24 -25.59 7.03
CA ASP A 78 0.03 -26.48 8.19
C ASP A 78 0.36 -25.83 9.55
N ALA A 79 1.04 -24.69 9.56
CA ALA A 79 1.49 -24.00 10.78
C ALA A 79 0.90 -22.59 10.96
N LEU A 80 0.24 -22.05 9.95
CA LEU A 80 -0.36 -20.72 10.02
C LEU A 80 -1.56 -20.73 10.97
N THR A 81 -1.54 -19.85 11.98
CA THR A 81 -2.66 -19.71 12.92
C THR A 81 -3.84 -18.99 12.28
N LEU A 82 -5.06 -19.26 12.77
CA LEU A 82 -6.26 -18.56 12.32
C LEU A 82 -6.17 -17.06 12.61
N GLU A 83 -5.60 -16.70 13.77
CA GLU A 83 -5.36 -15.29 14.14
C GLU A 83 -4.50 -14.56 13.09
N ASN A 84 -3.39 -15.16 12.67
CA ASN A 84 -2.52 -14.58 11.63
C ASN A 84 -3.21 -14.52 10.27
N TRP A 85 -4.04 -15.51 9.97
CA TRP A 85 -4.86 -15.52 8.76
C TRP A 85 -5.85 -14.35 8.77
N ASP A 86 -6.64 -14.24 9.83
CA ASP A 86 -7.67 -13.21 9.96
C ASP A 86 -7.04 -11.81 9.99
N THR A 87 -5.99 -11.59 10.78
CA THR A 87 -5.27 -10.32 10.84
C THR A 87 -4.75 -9.89 9.46
N ALA A 88 -4.20 -10.83 8.67
CA ALA A 88 -3.72 -10.50 7.34
C ALA A 88 -4.86 -10.08 6.40
N LEU A 89 -6.01 -10.76 6.45
CA LEU A 89 -7.18 -10.38 5.66
C LEU A 89 -7.80 -9.08 6.14
N ASP A 90 -7.86 -8.87 7.44
CA ASP A 90 -8.42 -7.67 8.04
C ASP A 90 -7.60 -6.43 7.65
N LEU A 91 -6.29 -6.48 7.80
CA LEU A 91 -5.44 -5.32 7.50
C LEU A 91 -5.20 -5.13 6.00
N ASN A 92 -4.90 -6.22 5.26
CA ASN A 92 -4.46 -6.10 3.87
C ASN A 92 -5.62 -5.98 2.87
N LEU A 93 -6.85 -6.39 3.24
CA LEU A 93 -8.00 -6.44 2.34
C LEU A 93 -9.21 -5.71 2.88
N ARG A 94 -9.70 -6.05 4.10
CA ARG A 94 -10.89 -5.42 4.69
C ARG A 94 -10.66 -3.93 4.95
N ALA A 95 -9.52 -3.55 5.52
CA ALA A 95 -9.20 -2.15 5.79
C ALA A 95 -9.17 -1.28 4.51
N PRO A 96 -8.47 -1.65 3.41
CA PRO A 96 -8.56 -0.93 2.14
C PRO A 96 -9.99 -0.78 1.60
N PHE A 97 -10.84 -1.81 1.75
CA PHE A 97 -12.24 -1.73 1.35
C PHE A 97 -13.00 -0.71 2.19
N LEU A 98 -12.90 -0.77 3.52
CA LEU A 98 -13.58 0.13 4.43
C LEU A 98 -13.09 1.58 4.28
N LEU A 99 -11.78 1.79 4.11
CA LEU A 99 -11.21 3.11 3.84
C LEU A 99 -11.72 3.67 2.51
N ALA A 100 -11.74 2.87 1.44
CA ALA A 100 -12.29 3.30 0.15
C ALA A 100 -13.77 3.67 0.27
N GLN A 101 -14.58 2.86 0.96
CA GLN A 101 -16.00 3.10 1.18
C GLN A 101 -16.24 4.39 1.98
N ALA A 102 -15.55 4.56 3.11
CA ALA A 102 -15.71 5.72 3.97
C ALA A 102 -15.18 7.01 3.34
N CYS A 103 -14.02 6.93 2.63
CA CYS A 103 -13.41 8.08 1.98
C CYS A 103 -14.14 8.53 0.71
N ALA A 104 -14.91 7.68 0.04
CA ALA A 104 -15.52 8.01 -1.26
C ALA A 104 -16.38 9.28 -1.23
N SER A 105 -17.10 9.54 -0.12
CA SER A 105 -17.89 10.77 0.07
C SER A 105 -17.05 12.01 0.31
N LYS A 106 -15.83 11.85 0.83
CA LYS A 106 -14.87 12.92 1.15
C LYS A 106 -13.92 13.23 -0.02
N MET A 107 -13.83 12.33 -1.00
CA MET A 107 -12.93 12.51 -2.14
C MET A 107 -13.47 13.55 -3.12
N THR A 108 -12.54 14.35 -3.65
CA THR A 108 -12.80 15.35 -4.68
C THR A 108 -13.08 14.70 -6.04
N GLU A 109 -13.63 15.48 -7.00
CA GLU A 109 -13.70 15.05 -8.40
C GLU A 109 -12.28 14.83 -8.95
N GLY A 110 -12.08 13.71 -9.64
CA GLY A 110 -10.76 13.29 -10.10
C GLY A 110 -9.91 12.59 -9.03
N GLY A 111 -10.49 12.25 -7.89
CA GLY A 111 -9.81 11.57 -6.78
C GLY A 111 -9.13 10.27 -7.20
N LEU A 112 -8.10 9.87 -6.45
CA LEU A 112 -7.30 8.68 -6.72
C LEU A 112 -7.13 7.82 -5.48
N ILE A 113 -7.45 6.53 -5.59
CA ILE A 113 -7.11 5.51 -4.61
C ILE A 113 -6.00 4.62 -5.19
N VAL A 114 -4.92 4.42 -4.44
CA VAL A 114 -3.82 3.52 -4.81
C VAL A 114 -3.64 2.45 -3.73
N ASN A 115 -3.86 1.21 -4.11
CA ASN A 115 -3.62 0.05 -3.26
C ASN A 115 -2.22 -0.49 -3.49
N ILE A 116 -1.44 -0.66 -2.43
CA ILE A 116 -0.13 -1.29 -2.52
C ILE A 116 -0.33 -2.80 -2.38
N THR A 117 -0.28 -3.49 -3.52
CA THR A 117 -0.32 -4.95 -3.62
C THR A 117 1.09 -5.53 -3.51
N ASP A 118 1.38 -6.61 -4.19
CA ASP A 118 2.69 -7.25 -4.20
C ASP A 118 2.78 -8.23 -5.37
N VAL A 119 3.94 -8.42 -5.96
CA VAL A 119 4.15 -9.46 -6.99
C VAL A 119 3.89 -10.87 -6.45
N GLY A 120 3.98 -11.08 -5.14
CA GLY A 120 3.58 -12.31 -4.46
C GLY A 120 2.12 -12.71 -4.72
N ALA A 121 1.23 -11.74 -5.02
CA ALA A 121 -0.15 -12.00 -5.42
C ALA A 121 -0.25 -12.92 -6.66
N GLN A 122 0.77 -12.89 -7.52
CA GLN A 122 0.85 -13.65 -8.78
C GLN A 122 1.79 -14.85 -8.69
N LYS A 123 2.59 -14.97 -7.61
CA LYS A 123 3.69 -15.94 -7.49
C LYS A 123 3.42 -17.09 -6.51
N ALA A 124 2.25 -17.20 -5.92
CA ALA A 124 1.88 -18.30 -5.01
C ALA A 124 2.95 -18.63 -3.94
N TRP A 125 3.36 -17.63 -3.14
CA TRP A 125 4.36 -17.80 -2.08
C TRP A 125 3.83 -18.67 -0.94
N SER A 126 4.17 -19.95 -0.95
CA SER A 126 3.65 -20.96 -0.01
C SER A 126 4.04 -20.72 1.46
N ARG A 127 5.08 -19.91 1.72
CA ARG A 127 5.49 -19.52 3.08
C ARG A 127 4.72 -18.31 3.64
N TYR A 128 3.86 -17.70 2.83
CA TYR A 128 3.08 -16.51 3.18
C TYR A 128 1.63 -16.63 2.67
N PRO A 129 0.90 -17.71 3.01
CA PRO A 129 -0.37 -18.02 2.33
C PRO A 129 -1.44 -16.94 2.54
N SER A 130 -1.67 -16.46 3.77
CA SER A 130 -2.66 -15.42 4.05
C SER A 130 -2.29 -14.07 3.40
N TYR A 131 -1.02 -13.72 3.44
CA TYR A 131 -0.52 -12.51 2.76
C TYR A 131 -0.76 -12.59 1.26
N THR A 132 -0.29 -13.66 0.63
CA THR A 132 -0.44 -13.88 -0.82
C THR A 132 -1.90 -13.81 -1.26
N VAL A 133 -2.79 -14.52 -0.53
CA VAL A 133 -4.24 -14.50 -0.79
C VAL A 133 -4.81 -13.08 -0.61
N SER A 134 -4.46 -12.39 0.48
CA SER A 134 -4.95 -11.03 0.73
C SER A 134 -4.53 -10.04 -0.35
N LYS A 135 -3.29 -10.12 -0.84
CA LYS A 135 -2.79 -9.24 -1.91
C LYS A 135 -3.40 -9.55 -3.28
N ALA A 136 -3.63 -10.84 -3.60
CA ALA A 136 -4.37 -11.24 -4.80
C ALA A 136 -5.84 -10.76 -4.76
N ALA A 137 -6.48 -10.88 -3.61
CA ALA A 137 -7.83 -10.35 -3.39
C ALA A 137 -7.87 -8.82 -3.50
N LEU A 138 -6.84 -8.10 -3.01
CA LEU A 138 -6.72 -6.65 -3.12
C LEU A 138 -6.59 -6.18 -4.58
N GLU A 139 -5.92 -6.94 -5.46
CA GLU A 139 -5.91 -6.66 -6.90
C GLU A 139 -7.31 -6.79 -7.52
N SER A 140 -8.06 -7.82 -7.13
CA SER A 140 -9.45 -7.98 -7.57
C SER A 140 -10.35 -6.86 -7.03
N LEU A 141 -10.21 -6.50 -5.75
CA LEU A 141 -10.92 -5.39 -5.12
C LEU A 141 -10.62 -4.06 -5.83
N THR A 142 -9.38 -3.82 -6.23
CA THR A 142 -8.98 -2.63 -7.00
C THR A 142 -9.84 -2.46 -8.27
N LYS A 143 -10.05 -3.54 -9.03
CA LYS A 143 -10.87 -3.52 -10.26
C LYS A 143 -12.34 -3.27 -9.96
N ILE A 144 -12.86 -3.87 -8.89
CA ILE A 144 -14.26 -3.69 -8.44
C ILE A 144 -14.49 -2.23 -8.04
N LEU A 145 -13.61 -1.67 -7.21
CA LEU A 145 -13.69 -0.27 -6.75
C LEU A 145 -13.52 0.71 -7.91
N ALA A 146 -12.61 0.44 -8.85
CA ALA A 146 -12.41 1.27 -10.03
C ALA A 146 -13.70 1.41 -10.86
N ARG A 147 -14.44 0.30 -11.03
CA ARG A 147 -15.72 0.30 -11.75
C ARG A 147 -16.82 0.98 -10.93
N ALA A 148 -16.88 0.74 -9.63
CA ALA A 148 -17.95 1.20 -8.76
C ALA A 148 -17.86 2.71 -8.46
N LEU A 149 -16.65 3.28 -8.41
CA LEU A 149 -16.41 4.67 -8.01
C LEU A 149 -16.17 5.61 -9.20
N ALA A 150 -16.08 5.07 -10.43
CA ALA A 150 -16.02 5.89 -11.64
C ALA A 150 -17.36 6.62 -11.89
N PRO A 151 -17.34 7.80 -12.52
CA PRO A 151 -16.17 8.51 -13.04
C PRO A 151 -15.45 9.39 -12.00
N LYS A 152 -16.01 9.53 -10.79
CA LYS A 152 -15.54 10.47 -9.76
C LYS A 152 -14.14 10.12 -9.26
N ILE A 153 -13.88 8.83 -9.01
CA ILE A 153 -12.66 8.36 -8.36
C ILE A 153 -12.02 7.27 -9.22
N ARG A 154 -10.74 7.40 -9.49
CA ARG A 154 -9.92 6.34 -10.10
C ARG A 154 -9.33 5.45 -9.00
N VAL A 155 -9.26 4.15 -9.23
CA VAL A 155 -8.67 3.20 -8.29
C VAL A 155 -7.67 2.32 -9.03
N ASN A 156 -6.42 2.31 -8.59
CA ASN A 156 -5.36 1.51 -9.18
C ASN A 156 -4.54 0.82 -8.09
N ALA A 157 -3.67 -0.08 -8.48
CA ALA A 157 -2.71 -0.73 -7.61
C ALA A 157 -1.28 -0.56 -8.11
N ILE A 158 -0.33 -0.61 -7.18
CA ILE A 158 1.09 -0.78 -7.45
C ILE A 158 1.50 -2.10 -6.82
N ALA A 159 2.17 -2.97 -7.59
CA ALA A 159 2.70 -4.24 -7.14
C ALA A 159 4.24 -4.19 -7.16
N PRO A 160 4.87 -3.86 -6.03
CA PRO A 160 6.32 -3.89 -5.91
C PRO A 160 6.87 -5.31 -5.93
N GLY A 161 8.10 -5.45 -6.43
CA GLY A 161 8.94 -6.59 -6.15
C GLY A 161 9.79 -6.38 -4.89
N PHE A 162 11.03 -6.90 -4.90
CA PHE A 162 11.98 -6.70 -3.80
C PHE A 162 12.49 -5.26 -3.79
N VAL A 163 12.33 -4.57 -2.64
CA VAL A 163 12.73 -3.16 -2.45
C VAL A 163 13.76 -3.04 -1.33
N LEU A 164 13.37 -3.39 -0.11
CA LEU A 164 14.19 -3.32 1.09
C LEU A 164 14.36 -4.72 1.66
N GLN A 165 15.58 -5.02 2.09
CA GLN A 165 15.82 -6.24 2.86
C GLN A 165 15.13 -6.11 4.22
N SER A 166 14.36 -7.11 4.60
CA SER A 166 13.79 -7.24 5.93
C SER A 166 14.80 -7.94 6.85
N ASP A 167 14.83 -7.56 8.12
CA ASP A 167 15.68 -8.20 9.13
C ASP A 167 15.37 -9.70 9.32
N ILE A 168 14.19 -10.14 8.88
CA ILE A 168 13.77 -11.55 8.93
C ILE A 168 14.41 -12.39 7.81
N VAL A 169 14.85 -11.75 6.71
CA VAL A 169 15.44 -12.45 5.56
C VAL A 169 16.96 -12.44 5.69
N PRO A 170 17.61 -13.61 5.91
CA PRO A 170 19.07 -13.71 5.95
C PRO A 170 19.73 -13.13 4.68
N ALA A 171 20.90 -12.52 4.84
CA ALA A 171 21.61 -11.87 3.73
C ALA A 171 21.84 -12.82 2.54
N GLU A 172 22.24 -14.06 2.81
CA GLU A 172 22.46 -15.09 1.79
C GLU A 172 21.17 -15.44 1.02
N GLU A 173 20.04 -15.54 1.74
CA GLU A 173 18.74 -15.77 1.09
C GLU A 173 18.31 -14.55 0.27
N TRP A 174 18.56 -13.34 0.77
CA TRP A 174 18.30 -12.11 0.05
C TRP A 174 19.10 -12.04 -1.25
N GLU A 175 20.40 -12.29 -1.22
CA GLU A 175 21.25 -12.32 -2.42
C GLU A 175 20.76 -13.35 -3.44
N ARG A 176 20.36 -14.54 -2.98
CA ARG A 176 19.79 -15.58 -3.83
C ARG A 176 18.51 -15.14 -4.52
N LEU A 177 17.62 -14.44 -3.79
CA LEU A 177 16.36 -13.90 -4.32
C LEU A 177 16.64 -12.78 -5.34
N ILE A 178 17.53 -11.85 -5.02
CA ILE A 178 17.94 -10.77 -5.93
C ILE A 178 18.60 -11.34 -7.21
N GLY A 179 19.40 -12.40 -7.09
CA GLY A 179 19.98 -13.08 -8.23
C GLY A 179 18.97 -13.67 -9.22
N ARG A 180 17.71 -13.89 -8.80
CA ARG A 180 16.61 -14.35 -9.66
C ARG A 180 15.94 -13.22 -10.46
N ILE A 181 16.03 -11.98 -9.97
CA ILE A 181 15.46 -10.83 -10.67
C ILE A 181 16.19 -10.63 -12.00
N PRO A 182 15.50 -10.48 -13.14
CA PRO A 182 16.15 -10.21 -14.41
C PRO A 182 17.07 -8.99 -14.38
N LEU A 183 16.68 -7.89 -13.72
CA LEU A 183 17.53 -6.70 -13.57
C LEU A 183 18.62 -6.84 -12.48
N LYS A 184 18.74 -7.99 -11.80
CA LYS A 184 19.85 -8.35 -10.87
C LYS A 184 20.09 -7.38 -9.72
N ARG A 185 19.08 -6.65 -9.30
CA ARG A 185 19.09 -5.76 -8.14
C ARG A 185 17.71 -5.58 -7.56
N PRO A 186 17.59 -5.18 -6.27
CA PRO A 186 16.32 -4.71 -5.74
C PRO A 186 15.94 -3.37 -6.37
N ALA A 187 14.67 -3.02 -6.30
CA ALA A 187 14.20 -1.68 -6.65
C ALA A 187 14.66 -0.66 -5.59
N ARG A 188 14.91 0.57 -6.02
CA ARG A 188 15.00 1.72 -5.12
C ARG A 188 13.59 2.18 -4.78
N THR A 189 13.40 2.79 -3.63
CA THR A 189 12.09 3.32 -3.20
C THR A 189 11.53 4.34 -4.19
N GLU A 190 12.38 5.13 -4.82
CA GLU A 190 12.00 6.12 -5.85
C GLU A 190 11.42 5.45 -7.10
N GLU A 191 11.86 4.25 -7.45
CA GLU A 191 11.32 3.51 -8.60
C GLU A 191 9.89 3.01 -8.32
N ILE A 192 9.57 2.73 -7.05
CA ILE A 192 8.20 2.40 -6.66
C ILE A 192 7.32 3.66 -6.57
N THR A 193 7.84 4.75 -6.01
CA THR A 193 7.05 5.98 -5.87
C THR A 193 6.83 6.69 -7.21
N SER A 194 7.69 6.49 -8.22
CA SER A 194 7.47 7.00 -9.57
C SER A 194 6.21 6.40 -10.23
N ALA A 195 5.82 5.17 -9.85
CA ALA A 195 4.55 4.60 -10.30
C ALA A 195 3.35 5.35 -9.69
N LEU A 196 3.45 5.83 -8.44
CA LEU A 196 2.42 6.70 -7.85
C LEU A 196 2.35 8.04 -8.60
N GLU A 197 3.49 8.66 -8.90
CA GLU A 197 3.55 9.92 -9.68
C GLU A 197 2.90 9.74 -11.05
N PHE A 198 3.20 8.65 -11.76
CA PHE A 198 2.55 8.31 -13.02
C PHE A 198 1.03 8.19 -12.87
N LEU A 199 0.53 7.50 -11.85
CA LEU A 199 -0.91 7.35 -11.61
C LEU A 199 -1.60 8.67 -11.23
N ILE A 200 -0.91 9.60 -10.59
CA ILE A 200 -1.41 10.95 -10.31
C ILE A 200 -1.54 11.75 -11.60
N GLN A 201 -0.50 11.74 -12.43
CA GLN A 201 -0.44 12.53 -13.66
C GLN A 201 -1.35 11.99 -14.77
N ASN A 202 -1.45 10.66 -14.90
CA ASN A 202 -2.25 10.01 -15.93
C ASN A 202 -3.69 9.80 -15.46
N GLN A 203 -4.57 10.71 -15.86
CA GLN A 203 -5.98 10.69 -15.45
C GLN A 203 -6.85 9.68 -16.22
N TYR A 204 -6.29 8.95 -17.19
CA TYR A 204 -7.04 7.97 -17.98
C TYR A 204 -6.74 6.52 -17.61
N VAL A 205 -6.06 6.31 -16.47
CA VAL A 205 -5.74 4.97 -15.95
C VAL A 205 -6.58 4.69 -14.70
N THR A 206 -7.40 3.64 -14.76
CA THR A 206 -8.17 3.10 -13.63
C THR A 206 -8.31 1.59 -13.72
N GLY A 207 -8.40 0.88 -12.60
CA GLY A 207 -8.53 -0.58 -12.52
C GLY A 207 -7.25 -1.35 -12.86
N GLN A 208 -6.09 -0.68 -12.94
CA GLN A 208 -4.83 -1.32 -13.33
C GLN A 208 -3.95 -1.60 -12.12
N THR A 209 -3.14 -2.67 -12.22
CA THR A 209 -2.02 -2.95 -11.33
C THR A 209 -0.72 -2.67 -12.08
N ILE A 210 0.04 -1.68 -11.59
CA ILE A 210 1.37 -1.34 -12.13
C ILE A 210 2.41 -2.19 -11.40
N VAL A 211 2.97 -3.16 -12.11
CA VAL A 211 4.03 -4.03 -11.57
C VAL A 211 5.38 -3.32 -11.69
N VAL A 212 6.11 -3.22 -10.57
CA VAL A 212 7.45 -2.60 -10.50
C VAL A 212 8.38 -3.57 -9.76
N ASP A 213 8.92 -4.56 -10.48
CA ASP A 213 9.57 -5.73 -9.88
C ASP A 213 10.90 -6.16 -10.54
N GLY A 214 11.42 -5.39 -11.48
CA GLY A 214 12.64 -5.74 -12.22
C GLY A 214 12.51 -7.01 -13.08
N GLY A 215 11.28 -7.44 -13.36
CA GLY A 215 10.97 -8.65 -14.12
C GLY A 215 10.88 -9.92 -13.27
N TYR A 216 10.86 -9.81 -11.93
CA TYR A 216 10.78 -10.99 -11.05
C TYR A 216 9.51 -11.83 -11.28
N SER A 217 8.39 -11.22 -11.65
CA SER A 217 7.15 -11.94 -11.97
C SER A 217 7.23 -12.83 -13.22
N LEU A 218 8.23 -12.61 -14.07
CA LEU A 218 8.42 -13.35 -15.33
C LEU A 218 9.22 -14.66 -15.17
N VAL A 219 9.82 -14.90 -13.99
CA VAL A 219 10.75 -16.02 -13.73
C VAL A 219 10.29 -16.92 -12.60
#